data_85fa4c058b58443cddb9e36c192af3c7
#
_entry.id   85fa4c058b58443cddb9e36c192af3c7
#
_cell.length_a   1.000
_cell.length_b   1.000
_cell.length_c   1.000
_cell.angle_alpha   90.00
_cell.angle_beta   90.00
_cell.angle_gamma   90.00
#
_symmetry.space_group_name_H-M   'P 1'
#
loop_
_entity.id
_entity.type
_entity.pdbx_description
1 polymer ?
#
loop_
_entity_poly.entity_id
_entity_poly.type
_entity_poly.pdbx_seq_one_letter_code
_entity_poly.pdbx_strand_id
1 'polypeptide(L)'
;MEADKNQNYNYIDISELLSRFFRELKKLWLPVIIVTVACAALFAVRAKLNYTPMYQSRAMFTVSSGYSSDDILSYSYYYDNEAAKQLAAAFPYMLGTDVMNELVRNELGVSYINGSIRAEAVADTNLFILTVTSSNPQDAYDILEAVIASYPRVALYMVDYSQVIMKSEPTVPTVPYNGFSWKGSAVKGGMLGLGLSCLAVLVLAMMRKTIFSAADLKASANVPILASSARTSAKKRRSGKGIISLTHAGVDPDFVEAMRGLRIKLLRTMSEPGAQVILVTSTLPGEGKTTISANLALSLASSGLRTVLIDTDLRKQDTKAAVGVNDARPGLPEYLMDSGISVASMLSPVPGSSLEVICSAAAKRRPPMNAHKLEQLIERLRPDYDYIVLDTPPCGIISDAKFICRCADAIVYVVRHDYASRNQIVDSMQELADQNAKLTGCVLNDTPAVSHSKRYGYGQYGYGKYGYGKTGHKKYGYGRDKAGD
;
A
#
# COMPACT_ATOMS: atom_id res chain seq x y z
N MET A 1 24.39 22.86 35.75
CA MET A 1 23.83 23.61 34.62
C MET A 1 24.21 22.84 33.37
N GLU A 2 23.55 21.73 33.15
CA GLU A 2 23.71 20.86 31.96
C GLU A 2 22.37 20.81 31.25
N ALA A 3 22.34 21.43 30.07
CA ALA A 3 21.19 21.48 29.22
C ALA A 3 21.01 20.11 28.52
N ASP A 4 19.99 19.39 28.92
CA ASP A 4 19.58 18.12 28.36
C ASP A 4 19.09 18.36 26.91
N LYS A 5 19.98 18.12 25.94
CA LYS A 5 19.69 18.12 24.53
C LYS A 5 18.92 16.82 24.19
N ASN A 6 17.64 16.76 24.51
CA ASN A 6 16.73 15.76 23.96
C ASN A 6 16.49 16.08 22.47
N GLN A 7 17.42 15.67 21.63
CA GLN A 7 17.20 15.58 20.19
C GLN A 7 16.13 14.51 19.95
N ASN A 8 14.90 14.93 19.70
CA ASN A 8 13.86 14.09 19.12
C ASN A 8 14.31 13.66 17.72
N TYR A 9 15.05 12.57 17.65
CA TYR A 9 15.23 11.85 16.40
C TYR A 9 13.87 11.31 16.00
N ASN A 10 13.25 11.89 14.99
CA ASN A 10 12.10 11.32 14.30
C ASN A 10 12.55 10.02 13.62
N TYR A 11 12.59 8.93 14.37
CA TYR A 11 12.72 7.60 13.75
C TYR A 11 11.45 7.35 12.94
N ILE A 12 11.60 7.39 11.61
CA ILE A 12 10.55 6.94 10.71
C ILE A 12 10.46 5.43 10.89
N ASP A 13 9.41 4.96 11.56
CA ASP A 13 9.17 3.52 11.68
C ASP A 13 8.84 2.97 10.29
N ILE A 14 9.76 2.18 9.74
CA ILE A 14 9.64 1.59 8.41
C ILE A 14 8.36 0.74 8.30
N SER A 15 7.95 0.08 9.38
CA SER A 15 6.73 -0.73 9.42
C SER A 15 5.47 0.13 9.25
N GLU A 16 5.50 1.31 9.83
CA GLU A 16 4.44 2.32 9.73
C GLU A 16 4.36 2.91 8.32
N LEU A 17 5.51 3.30 7.75
CA LEU A 17 5.59 3.80 6.38
C LEU A 17 5.08 2.76 5.38
N LEU A 18 5.45 1.49 5.56
CA LEU A 18 5.02 0.39 4.71
C LEU A 18 3.50 0.17 4.79
N SER A 19 2.93 0.24 5.99
CA SER A 19 1.48 0.11 6.18
C SER A 19 0.69 1.26 5.53
N ARG A 20 1.21 2.49 5.61
CA ARG A 20 0.66 3.68 4.94
C ARG A 20 0.73 3.53 3.42
N PHE A 21 1.88 3.10 2.89
CA PHE A 21 2.08 2.87 1.46
C PHE A 21 1.09 1.85 0.90
N PHE A 22 0.97 0.66 1.51
CA PHE A 22 0.04 -0.37 1.03
C PHE A 22 -1.42 0.06 1.10
N ARG A 23 -1.80 0.86 2.10
CA ARG A 23 -3.17 1.39 2.18
C ARG A 23 -3.46 2.39 1.07
N GLU A 24 -2.55 3.34 0.80
CA GLU A 24 -2.71 4.30 -0.29
C GLU A 24 -2.64 3.59 -1.65
N LEU A 25 -1.77 2.61 -1.82
CA LEU A 25 -1.70 1.77 -3.00
C LEU A 25 -3.03 1.03 -3.25
N LYS A 26 -3.64 0.46 -2.20
CA LYS A 26 -4.95 -0.19 -2.29
C LYS A 26 -6.09 0.79 -2.64
N LYS A 27 -5.95 2.06 -2.26
CA LYS A 27 -6.92 3.11 -2.60
C LYS A 27 -6.72 3.64 -4.03
N LEU A 28 -5.45 3.73 -4.46
CA LEU A 28 -5.03 4.30 -5.75
C LEU A 28 -4.63 3.23 -6.78
N TRP A 29 -5.05 1.96 -6.59
CA TRP A 29 -4.68 0.86 -7.49
C TRP A 29 -5.08 1.12 -8.95
N LEU A 30 -6.27 1.71 -9.16
CA LEU A 30 -6.79 2.01 -10.49
C LEU A 30 -5.94 3.07 -11.22
N PRO A 31 -5.63 4.26 -10.65
CA PRO A 31 -4.68 5.20 -11.23
C PRO A 31 -3.31 4.58 -11.51
N VAL A 32 -2.77 3.75 -10.62
CA VAL A 32 -1.48 3.07 -10.81
C VAL A 32 -1.50 2.19 -12.05
N ILE A 33 -2.55 1.39 -12.25
CA ILE A 33 -2.72 0.55 -13.44
C ILE A 33 -2.85 1.41 -14.70
N ILE A 34 -3.65 2.47 -14.68
CA ILE A 34 -3.85 3.35 -15.83
C ILE A 34 -2.52 3.96 -16.28
N VAL A 35 -1.73 4.51 -15.35
CA VAL A 35 -0.42 5.12 -15.65
C VAL A 35 0.55 4.05 -16.19
N THR A 36 0.60 2.87 -15.58
CA THR A 36 1.45 1.76 -16.02
C THR A 36 1.13 1.33 -17.44
N VAL A 37 -0.15 1.13 -17.77
CA VAL A 37 -0.62 0.73 -19.11
C VAL A 37 -0.37 1.85 -20.12
N ALA A 38 -0.63 3.11 -19.75
CA ALA A 38 -0.38 4.26 -20.62
C ALA A 38 1.12 4.39 -20.98
N CYS A 39 2.01 4.23 -20.00
CA CYS A 39 3.46 4.23 -20.24
C CYS A 39 3.89 3.05 -21.13
N ALA A 40 3.37 1.85 -20.89
CA ALA A 40 3.66 0.68 -21.72
C ALA A 40 3.22 0.89 -23.19
N ALA A 41 2.02 1.44 -23.39
CA ALA A 41 1.50 1.76 -24.72
C ALA A 41 2.33 2.84 -25.42
N LEU A 42 2.69 3.91 -24.70
CA LEU A 42 3.51 4.99 -25.22
C LEU A 42 4.89 4.49 -25.71
N PHE A 43 5.54 3.62 -24.92
CA PHE A 43 6.82 3.02 -25.29
C PHE A 43 6.67 2.06 -26.48
N ALA A 44 5.59 1.29 -26.56
CA ALA A 44 5.30 0.43 -27.69
C ALA A 44 5.06 1.24 -28.99
N VAL A 45 4.30 2.33 -28.91
CA VAL A 45 4.08 3.25 -30.05
C VAL A 45 5.38 3.91 -30.47
N ARG A 46 6.16 4.44 -29.50
CA ARG A 46 7.48 5.02 -29.80
C ARG A 46 8.41 4.02 -30.47
N ALA A 47 8.42 2.77 -30.01
CA ALA A 47 9.21 1.70 -30.62
C ALA A 47 8.79 1.41 -32.06
N LYS A 48 7.48 1.48 -32.36
CA LYS A 48 6.95 1.31 -33.72
C LYS A 48 7.36 2.48 -34.63
N LEU A 49 7.25 3.70 -34.14
CA LEU A 49 7.61 4.91 -34.92
C LEU A 49 9.10 4.98 -35.25
N ASN A 50 9.95 4.48 -34.35
CA ASN A 50 11.41 4.48 -34.54
C ASN A 50 11.93 3.17 -35.17
N TYR A 51 11.04 2.25 -35.54
CA TYR A 51 11.44 0.99 -36.16
C TYR A 51 11.74 1.20 -37.64
N THR A 52 12.98 0.93 -38.03
CA THR A 52 13.41 0.86 -39.41
C THR A 52 13.63 -0.61 -39.78
N PRO A 53 12.89 -1.18 -40.71
CA PRO A 53 13.14 -2.55 -41.16
C PRO A 53 14.49 -2.61 -41.83
N MET A 54 15.32 -3.62 -41.50
CA MET A 54 16.61 -3.86 -42.09
C MET A 54 16.62 -5.27 -42.71
N TYR A 55 17.12 -5.36 -43.89
CA TYR A 55 17.14 -6.57 -44.69
C TYR A 55 18.59 -7.06 -44.87
N GLN A 56 18.79 -8.37 -44.83
CA GLN A 56 20.10 -8.97 -45.01
C GLN A 56 20.11 -9.91 -46.19
N SER A 57 21.04 -9.66 -47.15
CA SER A 57 21.41 -10.62 -48.17
C SER A 57 22.74 -11.27 -47.78
N ARG A 58 22.88 -12.56 -47.99
CA ARG A 58 24.04 -13.35 -47.59
C ARG A 58 24.54 -14.22 -48.74
N ALA A 59 25.86 -14.33 -48.86
CA ALA A 59 26.52 -15.31 -49.74
C ALA A 59 27.64 -16.02 -48.96
N MET A 60 27.83 -17.31 -49.25
CA MET A 60 28.83 -18.13 -48.60
C MET A 60 29.86 -18.56 -49.63
N PHE A 61 31.13 -18.44 -49.27
CA PHE A 61 32.27 -18.74 -50.13
C PHE A 61 33.24 -19.69 -49.44
N THR A 62 33.91 -20.52 -50.29
CA THR A 62 35.04 -21.34 -49.88
C THR A 62 36.29 -20.81 -50.57
N VAL A 63 37.35 -20.66 -49.82
CA VAL A 63 38.68 -20.35 -50.38
C VAL A 63 39.41 -21.65 -50.65
N SER A 64 39.96 -21.78 -51.87
CA SER A 64 40.80 -22.89 -52.22
C SER A 64 42.16 -22.35 -52.76
N SER A 65 43.25 -22.94 -52.35
CA SER A 65 44.56 -22.67 -52.97
C SER A 65 44.57 -23.28 -54.35
N GLY A 66 44.81 -22.47 -55.36
CA GLY A 66 44.71 -22.84 -56.81
C GLY A 66 45.75 -23.81 -57.36
N TYR A 67 46.43 -24.57 -56.51
CA TYR A 67 47.34 -25.63 -56.97
C TYR A 67 46.57 -26.89 -57.31
N SER A 68 46.30 -27.06 -58.62
CA SER A 68 45.92 -28.37 -59.15
C SER A 68 47.20 -29.13 -59.42
N SER A 69 47.68 -29.92 -58.49
CA SER A 69 48.69 -30.92 -58.78
C SER A 69 48.04 -32.28 -58.88
N ASP A 70 48.17 -32.93 -60.04
CA ASP A 70 47.79 -34.31 -60.30
C ASP A 70 48.60 -35.31 -59.46
N ASP A 71 49.39 -34.87 -58.49
CA ASP A 71 50.17 -35.72 -57.60
C ASP A 71 49.62 -35.87 -56.25
N ILE A 72 49.10 -37.06 -55.99
CA ILE A 72 48.53 -37.56 -54.74
C ILE A 72 49.64 -37.71 -53.69
N LEU A 73 49.86 -36.66 -52.88
CA LEU A 73 50.56 -36.84 -51.60
C LEU A 73 49.84 -36.08 -50.52
N SER A 74 49.36 -36.80 -49.50
CA SER A 74 48.54 -36.35 -48.36
C SER A 74 49.15 -35.17 -47.56
N TYR A 75 50.38 -34.79 -47.84
CA TYR A 75 51.07 -33.67 -47.20
C TYR A 75 50.69 -32.32 -47.78
N SER A 76 50.34 -32.23 -49.05
CA SER A 76 49.95 -30.98 -49.72
C SER A 76 48.58 -30.56 -49.30
N TYR A 77 47.66 -31.50 -49.03
CA TYR A 77 46.28 -31.23 -48.60
C TYR A 77 46.19 -30.51 -47.23
N TYR A 78 47.07 -30.81 -46.28
CA TYR A 78 47.13 -30.16 -45.01
C TYR A 78 47.64 -28.71 -45.08
N TYR A 79 48.66 -28.45 -45.83
CA TYR A 79 49.23 -27.11 -46.07
C TYR A 79 48.26 -26.23 -46.87
N ASP A 80 47.60 -26.77 -47.87
CA ASP A 80 46.61 -26.07 -48.67
C ASP A 80 45.38 -25.67 -47.84
N ASN A 81 44.95 -26.51 -46.92
CA ASN A 81 43.82 -26.19 -46.06
C ASN A 81 44.14 -25.10 -44.99
N GLU A 82 45.37 -25.09 -44.48
CA GLU A 82 45.81 -24.09 -43.53
C GLU A 82 45.99 -22.71 -44.18
N ALA A 83 46.58 -22.68 -45.39
CA ALA A 83 46.70 -21.49 -46.23
C ALA A 83 45.30 -20.94 -46.60
N ALA A 84 44.34 -21.81 -46.93
CA ALA A 84 42.98 -21.43 -47.26
C ALA A 84 42.26 -20.87 -46.04
N LYS A 85 42.47 -21.39 -44.81
CA LYS A 85 41.95 -20.84 -43.57
C LYS A 85 42.51 -19.45 -43.28
N GLN A 86 43.82 -19.24 -43.43
CA GLN A 86 44.44 -17.94 -43.21
C GLN A 86 43.92 -16.90 -44.20
N LEU A 87 43.74 -17.28 -45.45
CA LEU A 87 43.13 -16.45 -46.48
C LEU A 87 41.66 -16.10 -46.09
N ALA A 88 40.87 -17.09 -45.75
CA ALA A 88 39.49 -16.87 -45.34
C ALA A 88 39.39 -15.89 -44.12
N ALA A 89 40.35 -15.95 -43.20
CA ALA A 89 40.45 -15.04 -42.08
C ALA A 89 40.88 -13.61 -42.49
N ALA A 90 41.66 -13.45 -43.54
CA ALA A 90 42.10 -12.15 -44.05
C ALA A 90 41.01 -11.43 -44.88
N PHE A 91 40.12 -12.17 -45.53
CA PHE A 91 39.07 -11.61 -46.39
C PHE A 91 38.19 -10.54 -45.76
N PRO A 92 37.70 -10.70 -44.52
CA PRO A 92 36.89 -9.68 -43.84
C PRO A 92 37.58 -8.31 -43.77
N TYR A 93 38.91 -8.30 -43.59
CA TYR A 93 39.67 -7.06 -43.50
C TYR A 93 39.79 -6.36 -44.87
N MET A 94 39.90 -7.15 -45.94
CA MET A 94 39.99 -6.61 -47.32
C MET A 94 38.68 -5.99 -47.78
N LEU A 95 37.56 -6.59 -47.43
CA LEU A 95 36.21 -6.11 -47.81
C LEU A 95 35.80 -4.82 -47.07
N GLY A 96 36.43 -4.51 -45.92
CA GLY A 96 36.23 -3.27 -45.18
C GLY A 96 37.04 -2.07 -45.65
N THR A 97 37.83 -2.22 -46.74
CA THR A 97 38.69 -1.14 -47.23
C THR A 97 37.92 -0.11 -48.06
N ASP A 98 38.44 1.14 -48.08
CA ASP A 98 37.87 2.20 -48.92
C ASP A 98 37.92 1.86 -50.40
N VAL A 99 38.90 1.10 -50.83
CA VAL A 99 39.06 0.63 -52.22
C VAL A 99 37.88 -0.24 -52.65
N MET A 100 37.46 -1.18 -51.78
CA MET A 100 36.30 -2.04 -52.09
C MET A 100 35.01 -1.18 -52.14
N ASN A 101 34.84 -0.26 -51.21
CA ASN A 101 33.66 0.64 -51.19
C ASN A 101 33.63 1.54 -52.45
N GLU A 102 34.77 1.95 -52.96
CA GLU A 102 34.86 2.73 -54.21
C GLU A 102 34.52 1.87 -55.44
N LEU A 103 35.02 0.66 -55.52
CA LEU A 103 34.69 -0.28 -56.59
C LEU A 103 33.19 -0.62 -56.60
N VAL A 104 32.62 -0.88 -55.45
CA VAL A 104 31.17 -1.18 -55.32
C VAL A 104 30.32 0.04 -55.72
N ARG A 105 30.73 1.27 -55.35
CA ARG A 105 30.05 2.48 -55.81
C ARG A 105 30.10 2.65 -57.31
N ASN A 106 31.25 2.40 -57.89
CA ASN A 106 31.44 2.50 -59.34
C ASN A 106 30.61 1.44 -60.08
N GLU A 107 30.56 0.21 -59.59
CA GLU A 107 29.76 -0.87 -60.16
C GLU A 107 28.28 -0.60 -60.10
N LEU A 108 27.80 -0.06 -58.99
CA LEU A 108 26.39 0.33 -58.79
C LEU A 108 26.02 1.67 -59.44
N GLY A 109 27.02 2.47 -59.88
CA GLY A 109 26.79 3.82 -60.44
C GLY A 109 26.22 4.81 -59.39
N VAL A 110 26.48 4.63 -58.10
CA VAL A 110 25.95 5.44 -57.01
C VAL A 110 27.06 6.22 -56.30
N SER A 111 26.72 7.40 -55.78
CA SER A 111 27.64 8.20 -54.97
C SER A 111 27.77 7.72 -53.53
N TYR A 112 26.74 6.98 -53.02
CA TYR A 112 26.65 6.50 -51.65
C TYR A 112 26.07 5.08 -51.63
N ILE A 113 26.65 4.20 -50.80
CA ILE A 113 26.15 2.85 -50.57
C ILE A 113 25.13 2.89 -49.40
N ASN A 114 23.87 2.57 -49.72
CA ASN A 114 22.80 2.48 -48.71
C ASN A 114 22.80 1.12 -48.01
N GLY A 115 23.88 0.79 -47.30
CA GLY A 115 24.04 -0.50 -46.64
C GLY A 115 25.37 -0.64 -45.94
N SER A 116 25.48 -1.66 -45.12
CA SER A 116 26.75 -2.06 -44.48
C SER A 116 27.14 -3.44 -44.95
N ILE A 117 28.41 -3.55 -45.36
CA ILE A 117 29.05 -4.79 -45.84
C ILE A 117 29.80 -5.38 -44.64
N ARG A 118 29.56 -6.65 -44.33
CA ARG A 118 30.31 -7.41 -43.34
C ARG A 118 30.73 -8.75 -43.92
N ALA A 119 31.94 -9.16 -43.60
CA ALA A 119 32.41 -10.50 -43.91
C ALA A 119 32.88 -11.14 -42.59
N GLU A 120 32.54 -12.39 -42.39
CA GLU A 120 32.92 -13.17 -41.23
C GLU A 120 33.51 -14.51 -41.67
N ALA A 121 34.73 -14.83 -41.20
CA ALA A 121 35.30 -16.15 -41.38
C ALA A 121 34.67 -17.13 -40.40
N VAL A 122 34.33 -18.32 -40.89
CA VAL A 122 33.84 -19.39 -39.99
C VAL A 122 35.04 -20.07 -39.36
N ALA A 123 35.14 -20.03 -38.04
CA ALA A 123 36.27 -20.56 -37.30
C ALA A 123 36.60 -22.01 -37.68
N ASP A 124 37.88 -22.32 -37.80
CA ASP A 124 38.42 -23.63 -38.15
C ASP A 124 38.00 -24.19 -39.53
N THR A 125 37.52 -23.34 -40.41
CA THR A 125 37.15 -23.72 -41.77
C THR A 125 37.74 -22.76 -42.82
N ASN A 126 37.70 -23.15 -44.08
CA ASN A 126 38.05 -22.30 -45.22
C ASN A 126 36.82 -21.54 -45.79
N LEU A 127 35.77 -21.40 -44.96
CA LEU A 127 34.53 -20.73 -45.32
C LEU A 127 34.51 -19.29 -44.80
N PHE A 128 33.97 -18.39 -45.58
CA PHE A 128 33.56 -17.08 -45.11
C PHE A 128 32.16 -16.73 -45.61
N ILE A 129 31.48 -15.93 -44.80
CA ILE A 129 30.11 -15.47 -45.07
C ILE A 129 30.17 -13.96 -45.30
N LEU A 130 29.72 -13.55 -46.45
CA LEU A 130 29.51 -12.16 -46.79
C LEU A 130 28.06 -11.79 -46.49
N THR A 131 27.85 -10.73 -45.72
CA THR A 131 26.52 -10.25 -45.31
C THR A 131 26.42 -8.77 -45.64
N VAL A 132 25.42 -8.42 -46.41
CA VAL A 132 25.04 -7.01 -46.65
C VAL A 132 23.73 -6.72 -45.96
N THR A 133 23.71 -5.61 -45.25
CA THR A 133 22.52 -5.15 -44.52
C THR A 133 22.10 -3.79 -45.04
N SER A 134 20.87 -3.65 -45.51
CA SER A 134 20.29 -2.39 -46.01
C SER A 134 18.84 -2.19 -45.49
N SER A 135 18.36 -0.95 -45.57
CA SER A 135 16.95 -0.64 -45.30
C SER A 135 16.01 -1.04 -46.43
N ASN A 136 16.56 -1.31 -47.62
CA ASN A 136 15.84 -1.77 -48.82
C ASN A 136 16.31 -3.19 -49.16
N PRO A 137 15.40 -4.15 -49.38
CA PRO A 137 15.76 -5.51 -49.71
C PRO A 137 16.51 -5.62 -51.05
N GLN A 138 16.12 -4.82 -52.05
CA GLN A 138 16.80 -4.81 -53.34
C GLN A 138 18.20 -4.25 -53.23
N ASP A 139 18.42 -3.13 -52.52
CA ASP A 139 19.74 -2.56 -52.26
C ASP A 139 20.66 -3.57 -51.56
N ALA A 140 20.15 -4.35 -50.61
CA ALA A 140 20.93 -5.37 -49.93
C ALA A 140 21.43 -6.46 -50.88
N TYR A 141 20.61 -6.84 -51.85
CA TYR A 141 20.96 -7.80 -52.90
C TYR A 141 21.97 -7.20 -53.91
N ASP A 142 21.64 -6.02 -54.45
CA ASP A 142 22.45 -5.36 -55.52
C ASP A 142 23.85 -5.01 -55.00
N ILE A 143 23.96 -4.52 -53.74
CA ILE A 143 25.27 -4.26 -53.11
C ILE A 143 26.05 -5.56 -52.94
N LEU A 144 25.41 -6.65 -52.53
CA LEU A 144 26.08 -7.94 -52.40
C LEU A 144 26.59 -8.48 -53.74
N GLU A 145 25.78 -8.36 -54.80
CA GLU A 145 26.14 -8.75 -56.16
C GLU A 145 27.31 -7.89 -56.68
N ALA A 146 27.27 -6.58 -56.46
CA ALA A 146 28.36 -5.68 -56.82
C ALA A 146 29.67 -5.99 -56.07
N VAL A 147 29.59 -6.35 -54.77
CA VAL A 147 30.75 -6.82 -53.99
C VAL A 147 31.33 -8.09 -54.61
N ILE A 148 30.49 -9.05 -54.99
CA ILE A 148 30.90 -10.31 -55.59
C ILE A 148 31.55 -10.07 -56.97
N ALA A 149 31.01 -9.19 -57.79
CA ALA A 149 31.55 -8.82 -59.08
C ALA A 149 32.90 -8.05 -59.00
N SER A 150 33.03 -7.19 -57.99
CA SER A 150 34.23 -6.38 -57.75
C SER A 150 35.36 -7.15 -57.08
N TYR A 151 35.02 -8.20 -56.35
CA TYR A 151 35.93 -8.99 -55.53
C TYR A 151 37.12 -9.53 -56.28
N PRO A 152 37.04 -10.16 -57.49
CA PRO A 152 38.17 -10.70 -58.20
C PRO A 152 39.23 -9.64 -58.52
N ARG A 153 38.84 -8.40 -58.74
CA ARG A 153 39.78 -7.28 -59.02
C ARG A 153 40.64 -6.95 -57.79
N VAL A 154 40.10 -7.08 -56.60
CA VAL A 154 40.80 -6.81 -55.32
C VAL A 154 41.66 -8.00 -54.92
N ALA A 155 41.18 -9.23 -55.14
CA ALA A 155 41.87 -10.46 -54.81
C ALA A 155 43.16 -10.64 -55.63
N LEU A 156 43.19 -10.27 -56.94
CA LEU A 156 44.34 -10.32 -57.82
C LEU A 156 45.48 -9.42 -57.31
N TYR A 157 45.25 -8.37 -56.61
CA TYR A 157 46.27 -7.48 -56.04
C TYR A 157 46.96 -8.01 -54.79
N MET A 158 46.36 -8.99 -54.11
CA MET A 158 46.82 -9.37 -52.76
C MET A 158 47.31 -10.84 -52.68
N VAL A 159 46.77 -11.73 -53.47
CA VAL A 159 47.06 -13.16 -53.32
C VAL A 159 47.12 -13.81 -54.72
N ASP A 160 48.35 -14.01 -55.25
CA ASP A 160 48.59 -14.84 -56.43
C ASP A 160 48.07 -16.26 -56.11
N TYR A 161 47.18 -16.82 -56.98
CA TYR A 161 46.75 -18.23 -57.01
C TYR A 161 45.67 -18.66 -56.04
N SER A 162 44.88 -17.77 -55.40
CA SER A 162 43.68 -18.19 -54.64
C SER A 162 42.42 -18.23 -55.53
N GLN A 163 41.65 -19.32 -55.45
CA GLN A 163 40.32 -19.43 -56.04
C GLN A 163 39.26 -19.34 -54.97
N VAL A 164 38.29 -18.45 -55.17
CA VAL A 164 37.12 -18.32 -54.31
C VAL A 164 35.94 -18.93 -55.04
N ILE A 165 35.35 -19.95 -54.43
CA ILE A 165 34.23 -20.72 -54.98
C ILE A 165 32.99 -20.34 -54.20
N MET A 166 31.98 -19.80 -54.89
CA MET A 166 30.68 -19.51 -54.30
C MET A 166 29.95 -20.83 -53.97
N LYS A 167 29.47 -20.96 -52.73
CA LYS A 167 28.69 -22.12 -52.27
C LYS A 167 27.21 -21.84 -52.12
N SER A 168 26.85 -20.57 -51.90
CA SER A 168 25.46 -20.14 -51.83
C SER A 168 25.29 -18.84 -52.59
N GLU A 169 24.33 -18.81 -53.51
CA GLU A 169 24.02 -17.60 -54.27
C GLU A 169 23.24 -16.59 -53.39
N PRO A 170 23.46 -15.28 -53.63
CA PRO A 170 22.70 -14.24 -52.95
C PRO A 170 21.23 -14.30 -53.38
N THR A 171 20.33 -13.98 -52.43
CA THR A 171 18.89 -13.88 -52.70
C THR A 171 18.35 -12.56 -52.18
N VAL A 172 17.32 -12.04 -52.84
CA VAL A 172 16.61 -10.85 -52.37
C VAL A 172 15.86 -11.20 -51.07
N PRO A 173 16.19 -10.58 -49.93
CA PRO A 173 15.55 -10.90 -48.67
C PRO A 173 14.10 -10.41 -48.67
N THR A 174 13.17 -11.30 -48.33
CA THR A 174 11.72 -11.01 -48.29
C THR A 174 11.22 -10.57 -46.90
N VAL A 175 12.04 -10.83 -45.86
CA VAL A 175 11.64 -10.56 -44.46
C VAL A 175 12.77 -9.76 -43.78
N PRO A 176 12.44 -8.71 -43.00
CA PRO A 176 13.46 -7.99 -42.22
C PRO A 176 14.13 -8.90 -41.20
N TYR A 177 15.46 -8.85 -41.10
CA TYR A 177 16.21 -9.64 -40.13
C TYR A 177 16.01 -9.13 -38.69
N ASN A 178 15.75 -7.83 -38.52
CA ASN A 178 15.52 -7.17 -37.23
C ASN A 178 14.02 -7.10 -36.87
N GLY A 179 13.30 -8.20 -36.91
CA GLY A 179 11.86 -8.26 -36.69
C GLY A 179 11.35 -7.33 -35.56
N PHE A 180 10.27 -6.60 -35.81
CA PHE A 180 9.69 -5.68 -34.84
C PHE A 180 9.16 -6.40 -33.61
N SER A 181 9.69 -6.09 -32.43
CA SER A 181 9.22 -6.61 -31.16
C SER A 181 8.73 -5.47 -30.26
N TRP A 182 7.42 -5.24 -30.25
CA TRP A 182 6.79 -4.25 -29.35
C TRP A 182 6.80 -4.69 -27.88
N LYS A 183 6.84 -6.02 -27.63
CA LYS A 183 6.74 -6.61 -26.28
C LYS A 183 7.86 -6.13 -25.35
N GLY A 184 9.10 -6.15 -25.81
CA GLY A 184 10.24 -5.70 -25.01
C GLY A 184 10.14 -4.22 -24.63
N SER A 185 9.70 -3.38 -25.57
CA SER A 185 9.51 -1.94 -25.32
C SER A 185 8.34 -1.67 -24.39
N ALA A 186 7.23 -2.39 -24.55
CA ALA A 186 6.08 -2.29 -23.66
C ALA A 186 6.43 -2.68 -22.22
N VAL A 187 7.21 -3.75 -22.01
CA VAL A 187 7.68 -4.16 -20.66
C VAL A 187 8.56 -3.08 -20.05
N LYS A 188 9.51 -2.50 -20.80
CA LYS A 188 10.35 -1.39 -20.30
C LYS A 188 9.50 -0.18 -19.89
N GLY A 189 8.54 0.22 -20.73
CA GLY A 189 7.59 1.30 -20.42
C GLY A 189 6.71 0.99 -19.21
N GLY A 190 6.22 -0.24 -19.09
CA GLY A 190 5.43 -0.71 -17.96
C GLY A 190 6.21 -0.67 -16.64
N MET A 191 7.46 -1.14 -16.61
CA MET A 191 8.33 -1.07 -15.43
C MET A 191 8.57 0.38 -15.00
N LEU A 192 8.83 1.27 -15.94
CA LEU A 192 9.04 2.69 -15.65
C LEU A 192 7.76 3.35 -15.12
N GLY A 193 6.61 3.08 -15.74
CA GLY A 193 5.31 3.58 -15.29
C GLY A 193 4.93 3.08 -13.90
N LEU A 194 5.19 1.81 -13.60
CA LEU A 194 4.98 1.23 -12.27
C LEU A 194 5.88 1.90 -11.22
N GLY A 195 7.18 2.07 -11.52
CA GLY A 195 8.13 2.73 -10.64
C GLY A 195 7.73 4.16 -10.29
N LEU A 196 7.36 4.97 -11.30
CA LEU A 196 6.88 6.34 -11.11
C LEU A 196 5.59 6.39 -10.30
N SER A 197 4.64 5.50 -10.57
CA SER A 197 3.38 5.42 -9.82
C SER A 197 3.60 5.04 -8.35
N CYS A 198 4.46 4.04 -8.09
CA CYS A 198 4.82 3.65 -6.74
C CYS A 198 5.53 4.78 -5.97
N LEU A 199 6.42 5.51 -6.64
CA LEU A 199 7.09 6.67 -6.05
C LEU A 199 6.07 7.78 -5.69
N ALA A 200 5.14 8.07 -6.58
CA ALA A 200 4.08 9.04 -6.32
C ALA A 200 3.19 8.63 -5.13
N VAL A 201 2.80 7.34 -5.06
CA VAL A 201 2.04 6.80 -3.91
C VAL A 201 2.85 6.90 -2.62
N LEU A 202 4.16 6.64 -2.65
CA LEU A 202 5.04 6.78 -1.48
C LEU A 202 5.09 8.23 -0.98
N VAL A 203 5.25 9.19 -1.88
CA VAL A 203 5.24 10.62 -1.53
C VAL A 203 3.90 11.01 -0.90
N LEU A 204 2.77 10.60 -1.49
CA LEU A 204 1.44 10.84 -0.93
C LEU A 204 1.26 10.20 0.47
N ALA A 205 1.78 9.00 0.68
CA ALA A 205 1.76 8.32 1.97
C ALA A 205 2.59 9.08 3.03
N MET A 206 3.70 9.69 2.64
CA MET A 206 4.54 10.51 3.54
C MET A 206 3.89 11.86 3.87
N MET A 207 3.14 12.46 2.94
CA MET A 207 2.47 13.75 3.18
C MET A 207 1.28 13.64 4.15
N ARG A 208 0.67 12.47 4.30
CA ARG A 208 -0.45 12.24 5.22
C ARG A 208 0.06 12.08 6.65
N LYS A 209 -0.13 13.10 7.48
CA LYS A 209 0.17 13.08 8.91
C LYS A 209 -1.08 12.63 9.68
N THR A 210 -1.29 11.33 9.84
CA THR A 210 -2.34 10.74 10.70
C THR A 210 -1.76 10.31 12.05
N ILE A 211 -2.61 10.05 13.05
CA ILE A 211 -2.20 9.58 14.39
C ILE A 211 -2.08 8.05 14.39
N PHE A 212 -0.90 7.55 14.74
CA PHE A 212 -0.60 6.11 14.79
C PHE A 212 -0.40 5.57 16.21
N SER A 213 0.07 6.41 17.11
CA SER A 213 0.39 5.99 18.46
C SER A 213 -0.21 6.93 19.52
N ALA A 214 -0.29 6.42 20.74
CA ALA A 214 -0.65 7.25 21.89
C ALA A 214 0.37 8.38 22.12
N ALA A 215 1.65 8.15 21.80
CA ALA A 215 2.70 9.15 21.87
C ALA A 215 2.49 10.28 20.85
N ASP A 216 2.11 9.94 19.58
CA ASP A 216 1.79 10.94 18.56
C ASP A 216 0.59 11.79 18.96
N LEU A 217 -0.45 11.16 19.50
CA LEU A 217 -1.65 11.86 19.93
C LEU A 217 -1.34 12.81 21.08
N LYS A 218 -0.57 12.36 22.09
CA LYS A 218 -0.12 13.18 23.21
C LYS A 218 0.74 14.36 22.74
N ALA A 219 1.70 14.11 21.86
CA ALA A 219 2.58 15.14 21.31
C ALA A 219 1.81 16.16 20.43
N SER A 220 0.70 15.74 19.83
CA SER A 220 -0.09 16.59 18.92
C SER A 220 -1.12 17.45 19.63
N ALA A 221 -1.85 16.87 20.57
CA ALA A 221 -3.02 17.49 21.19
C ALA A 221 -2.76 17.97 22.63
N ASN A 222 -1.63 17.56 23.23
CA ASN A 222 -1.30 17.82 24.64
C ASN A 222 -2.42 17.45 25.63
N VAL A 223 -3.16 16.37 25.33
CA VAL A 223 -4.32 15.90 26.12
C VAL A 223 -4.01 14.50 26.66
N PRO A 224 -4.43 14.17 27.90
CA PRO A 224 -4.20 12.84 28.50
C PRO A 224 -4.82 11.72 27.68
N ILE A 225 -4.11 10.59 27.57
CA ILE A 225 -4.66 9.37 26.96
C ILE A 225 -5.36 8.53 28.04
N LEU A 226 -6.68 8.49 27.98
CA LEU A 226 -7.49 7.75 28.93
C LEU A 226 -7.45 6.24 28.68
N ALA A 227 -7.55 5.83 27.41
CA ALA A 227 -7.47 4.44 27.01
C ALA A 227 -6.94 4.27 25.57
N SER A 228 -6.44 3.07 25.29
CA SER A 228 -6.17 2.62 23.91
C SER A 228 -6.91 1.30 23.70
N SER A 229 -7.76 1.24 22.68
CA SER A 229 -8.57 0.07 22.33
C SER A 229 -8.02 -0.60 21.09
N ALA A 230 -7.66 -1.88 21.21
CA ALA A 230 -7.22 -2.68 20.08
C ALA A 230 -8.38 -2.94 19.10
N ARG A 231 -8.04 -3.14 17.83
CA ARG A 231 -8.98 -3.56 16.80
C ARG A 231 -9.60 -4.89 17.17
N THR A 232 -10.87 -4.86 17.53
CA THR A 232 -11.63 -6.08 17.77
C THR A 232 -12.22 -6.54 16.45
N SER A 233 -11.80 -7.72 15.96
CA SER A 233 -12.47 -8.34 14.83
C SER A 233 -13.80 -8.90 15.34
N ALA A 234 -14.88 -8.19 15.09
CA ALA A 234 -16.21 -8.79 15.21
C ALA A 234 -16.22 -9.98 14.24
N LYS A 235 -16.01 -11.21 14.73
CA LYS A 235 -16.26 -12.42 13.94
C LYS A 235 -17.63 -12.23 13.33
N LYS A 236 -17.71 -12.21 11.99
CA LYS A 236 -18.96 -12.07 11.23
C LYS A 236 -19.99 -13.02 11.80
N ARG A 237 -20.79 -12.56 12.76
CA ARG A 237 -21.99 -13.26 13.16
C ARG A 237 -22.99 -13.14 12.02
N ARG A 238 -23.63 -14.23 11.67
CA ARG A 238 -24.62 -14.40 10.60
C ARG A 238 -25.85 -13.47 10.69
N SER A 239 -25.89 -12.53 11.62
CA SER A 239 -27.00 -11.63 11.87
C SER A 239 -26.47 -10.24 12.21
N GLY A 240 -26.58 -9.30 11.28
CA GLY A 240 -26.46 -7.87 11.51
C GLY A 240 -25.03 -7.32 11.60
N LYS A 241 -24.92 -6.02 11.44
CA LYS A 241 -23.71 -5.22 11.64
C LYS A 241 -23.06 -5.58 12.97
N GLY A 242 -21.83 -6.09 12.95
CA GLY A 242 -21.11 -6.55 14.14
C GLY A 242 -20.78 -5.41 15.09
N ILE A 243 -21.69 -5.12 16.00
CA ILE A 243 -21.54 -4.11 17.04
C ILE A 243 -20.85 -4.77 18.24
N ILE A 244 -19.78 -4.14 18.73
CA ILE A 244 -19.04 -4.59 19.90
C ILE A 244 -19.74 -4.04 21.11
N SER A 245 -20.28 -4.93 21.98
CA SER A 245 -20.91 -4.56 23.23
C SER A 245 -20.46 -5.47 24.38
N LEU A 246 -20.17 -4.90 25.53
CA LEU A 246 -19.78 -5.62 26.75
C LEU A 246 -20.85 -6.63 27.23
N THR A 247 -22.09 -6.51 26.77
CA THR A 247 -23.16 -7.46 27.06
C THR A 247 -23.08 -8.75 26.26
N HIS A 248 -22.24 -8.80 25.19
CA HIS A 248 -22.12 -9.96 24.34
C HIS A 248 -21.06 -10.95 24.86
N ALA A 249 -21.40 -12.23 24.90
CA ALA A 249 -20.42 -13.28 25.16
C ALA A 249 -19.35 -13.34 24.07
N GLY A 250 -18.06 -13.33 24.44
CA GLY A 250 -16.93 -13.47 23.53
C GLY A 250 -16.37 -12.13 23.02
N VAL A 251 -16.61 -11.03 23.72
CA VAL A 251 -15.87 -9.78 23.51
C VAL A 251 -14.41 -9.97 23.88
N ASP A 252 -13.53 -9.35 23.12
CA ASP A 252 -12.09 -9.41 23.33
C ASP A 252 -11.73 -8.91 24.75
N PRO A 253 -11.00 -9.69 25.57
CA PRO A 253 -10.60 -9.30 26.91
C PRO A 253 -9.80 -7.99 26.94
N ASP A 254 -8.98 -7.72 25.93
CA ASP A 254 -8.21 -6.47 25.83
C ASP A 254 -9.14 -5.25 25.67
N PHE A 255 -10.26 -5.41 24.95
CA PHE A 255 -11.28 -4.37 24.85
C PHE A 255 -12.02 -4.14 26.17
N VAL A 256 -12.39 -5.20 26.87
CA VAL A 256 -13.03 -5.12 28.19
C VAL A 256 -12.13 -4.37 29.19
N GLU A 257 -10.85 -4.72 29.21
CA GLU A 257 -9.88 -4.07 30.10
C GLU A 257 -9.63 -2.60 29.72
N ALA A 258 -9.62 -2.29 28.42
CA ALA A 258 -9.53 -0.91 27.94
C ALA A 258 -10.72 -0.06 28.40
N MET A 259 -11.95 -0.59 28.35
CA MET A 259 -13.15 0.10 28.84
C MET A 259 -13.16 0.27 30.38
N ARG A 260 -12.67 -0.76 31.09
CA ARG A 260 -12.50 -0.68 32.56
C ARG A 260 -11.47 0.39 32.92
N GLY A 261 -10.32 0.41 32.23
CA GLY A 261 -9.29 1.42 32.42
C GLY A 261 -9.77 2.83 32.12
N LEU A 262 -10.54 2.99 31.03
CA LEU A 262 -11.21 4.25 30.68
C LEU A 262 -12.08 4.74 31.81
N ARG A 263 -13.01 3.89 32.32
CA ARG A 263 -13.90 4.22 33.45
C ARG A 263 -13.10 4.68 34.66
N ILE A 264 -12.11 3.90 35.10
CA ILE A 264 -11.35 4.23 36.33
C ILE A 264 -10.64 5.58 36.21
N LYS A 265 -10.01 5.87 35.07
CA LYS A 265 -9.32 7.15 34.87
C LYS A 265 -10.28 8.30 34.77
N LEU A 266 -11.43 8.10 34.11
CA LEU A 266 -12.45 9.12 33.95
C LEU A 266 -13.07 9.48 35.30
N LEU A 267 -13.49 8.50 36.13
CA LEU A 267 -14.04 8.72 37.46
C LEU A 267 -13.05 9.44 38.38
N ARG A 268 -11.76 9.13 38.26
CA ARG A 268 -10.72 9.84 39.02
C ARG A 268 -10.60 11.31 38.61
N THR A 269 -10.82 11.63 37.32
CA THR A 269 -10.72 13.01 36.81
C THR A 269 -12.01 13.80 37.14
N MET A 270 -13.16 13.11 37.21
CA MET A 270 -14.46 13.69 37.57
C MET A 270 -14.74 13.69 39.08
N SER A 271 -13.73 13.93 39.91
CA SER A 271 -13.85 13.92 41.35
C SER A 271 -14.50 15.20 41.95
N GLU A 272 -14.78 16.19 41.09
CA GLU A 272 -15.48 17.41 41.52
C GLU A 272 -16.93 17.11 41.92
N PRO A 273 -17.46 17.65 43.07
CA PRO A 273 -18.82 17.46 43.45
C PRO A 273 -19.81 17.94 42.35
N GLY A 274 -20.74 17.08 41.96
CA GLY A 274 -21.75 17.39 40.96
C GLY A 274 -21.35 17.12 39.51
N ALA A 275 -20.11 16.64 39.23
CA ALA A 275 -19.70 16.23 37.89
C ALA A 275 -20.33 14.87 37.52
N GLN A 276 -21.32 14.88 36.60
CA GLN A 276 -22.13 13.72 36.23
C GLN A 276 -22.20 13.50 34.72
N VAL A 277 -22.02 14.56 33.92
CA VAL A 277 -22.26 14.52 32.46
C VAL A 277 -20.98 14.27 31.70
N ILE A 278 -20.93 13.13 30.98
CA ILE A 278 -19.79 12.69 30.15
C ILE A 278 -20.20 12.78 28.69
N LEU A 279 -19.53 13.62 27.92
CA LEU A 279 -19.73 13.71 26.49
C LEU A 279 -18.67 12.91 25.75
N VAL A 280 -19.10 12.11 24.77
CA VAL A 280 -18.20 11.35 23.88
C VAL A 280 -18.33 11.86 22.44
N THR A 281 -17.25 12.35 21.87
CA THR A 281 -17.20 12.89 20.50
C THR A 281 -15.97 12.44 19.75
N SER A 282 -15.86 12.83 18.46
CA SER A 282 -14.71 12.52 17.57
C SER A 282 -14.59 13.55 16.46
N THR A 283 -13.49 13.52 15.71
CA THR A 283 -13.29 14.42 14.56
C THR A 283 -14.20 14.05 13.39
N LEU A 284 -14.19 12.75 13.00
CA LEU A 284 -14.84 12.25 11.78
C LEU A 284 -15.86 11.13 12.10
N PRO A 285 -16.84 10.89 11.20
CA PRO A 285 -17.71 9.71 11.30
C PRO A 285 -16.89 8.43 11.20
N GLY A 286 -17.27 7.39 11.97
CA GLY A 286 -16.61 6.07 11.89
C GLY A 286 -15.37 5.93 12.77
N GLU A 287 -15.09 6.87 13.68
CA GLU A 287 -13.99 6.75 14.65
C GLU A 287 -14.33 5.86 15.85
N GLY A 288 -15.60 5.46 15.98
CA GLY A 288 -16.06 4.53 17.02
C GLY A 288 -16.63 5.19 18.26
N LYS A 289 -17.02 6.48 18.19
CA LYS A 289 -17.61 7.22 19.31
C LYS A 289 -18.79 6.48 19.95
N THR A 290 -19.79 6.05 19.16
CA THR A 290 -20.96 5.30 19.65
C THR A 290 -20.58 3.96 20.30
N THR A 291 -19.55 3.28 19.78
CA THR A 291 -19.04 2.06 20.41
C THR A 291 -18.41 2.38 21.77
N ILE A 292 -17.62 3.45 21.86
CA ILE A 292 -16.97 3.86 23.11
C ILE A 292 -18.00 4.39 24.10
N SER A 293 -18.96 5.24 23.71
CA SER A 293 -20.02 5.79 24.60
C SER A 293 -20.88 4.68 25.17
N ALA A 294 -21.39 3.76 24.33
CA ALA A 294 -22.22 2.65 24.77
C ALA A 294 -21.46 1.71 25.74
N ASN A 295 -20.22 1.36 25.44
CA ASN A 295 -19.43 0.45 26.29
C ASN A 295 -18.91 1.15 27.56
N LEU A 296 -18.65 2.45 27.54
CA LEU A 296 -18.36 3.23 28.74
C LEU A 296 -19.58 3.26 29.66
N ALA A 297 -20.78 3.55 29.11
CA ALA A 297 -22.04 3.54 29.91
C ALA A 297 -22.33 2.15 30.50
N LEU A 298 -22.16 1.07 29.72
CA LEU A 298 -22.25 -0.31 30.20
C LEU A 298 -21.22 -0.62 31.30
N SER A 299 -20.00 -0.12 31.18
CA SER A 299 -18.93 -0.31 32.16
C SER A 299 -19.24 0.44 33.47
N LEU A 300 -19.81 1.62 33.40
CA LEU A 300 -20.30 2.39 34.58
C LEU A 300 -21.43 1.65 35.27
N ALA A 301 -22.47 1.26 34.54
CA ALA A 301 -23.60 0.52 35.03
C ALA A 301 -23.20 -0.82 35.68
N SER A 302 -22.28 -1.57 35.07
CA SER A 302 -21.77 -2.83 35.62
C SER A 302 -20.98 -2.70 36.93
N SER A 303 -20.58 -1.49 37.28
CA SER A 303 -19.95 -1.19 38.57
C SER A 303 -20.91 -0.70 39.65
N GLY A 304 -22.23 -0.81 39.38
CA GLY A 304 -23.29 -0.44 40.34
C GLY A 304 -23.67 1.05 40.32
N LEU A 305 -23.17 1.83 39.34
CA LEU A 305 -23.50 3.25 39.21
C LEU A 305 -24.77 3.41 38.35
N ARG A 306 -25.74 4.18 38.83
CA ARG A 306 -26.95 4.50 38.07
C ARG A 306 -26.56 5.34 36.85
N THR A 307 -26.70 4.77 35.67
CA THR A 307 -26.18 5.36 34.45
C THR A 307 -27.25 5.42 33.36
N VAL A 308 -27.36 6.57 32.69
CA VAL A 308 -28.17 6.73 31.48
C VAL A 308 -27.28 7.14 30.28
N LEU A 309 -27.55 6.54 29.14
CA LEU A 309 -26.93 6.91 27.86
C LEU A 309 -27.93 7.66 27.00
N ILE A 310 -27.60 8.85 26.53
CA ILE A 310 -28.44 9.66 25.65
C ILE A 310 -27.80 9.73 24.26
N ASP A 311 -28.53 9.27 23.27
CA ASP A 311 -28.13 9.41 21.85
C ASP A 311 -28.50 10.81 21.35
N THR A 312 -27.50 11.66 21.24
CA THR A 312 -27.64 13.04 20.72
C THR A 312 -27.22 13.14 19.22
N ASP A 313 -26.80 12.05 18.59
CA ASP A 313 -26.57 12.00 17.13
C ASP A 313 -27.91 11.74 16.42
N LEU A 314 -28.70 12.81 16.25
CA LEU A 314 -29.99 12.74 15.59
C LEU A 314 -29.97 12.29 14.14
N ARG A 315 -28.76 12.15 13.54
CA ARG A 315 -28.57 11.78 12.13
C ARG A 315 -28.36 10.28 11.94
N LYS A 316 -27.75 9.63 12.95
CA LYS A 316 -27.46 8.18 12.93
C LYS A 316 -28.06 7.53 14.16
N GLN A 317 -28.79 6.45 13.99
CA GLN A 317 -29.43 5.68 15.03
C GLN A 317 -28.62 4.43 15.39
N ASP A 318 -27.29 4.60 15.53
CA ASP A 318 -26.41 3.46 15.77
C ASP A 318 -26.45 3.00 17.26
N THR A 319 -26.89 3.85 18.16
CA THR A 319 -26.91 3.59 19.62
C THR A 319 -27.85 2.46 20.00
N LYS A 320 -29.08 2.40 19.45
CA LYS A 320 -30.01 1.27 19.65
C LYS A 320 -29.37 -0.09 19.38
N ALA A 321 -28.72 -0.17 18.22
CA ALA A 321 -28.05 -1.39 17.81
C ALA A 321 -26.80 -1.66 18.68
N ALA A 322 -26.12 -0.63 19.18
CA ALA A 322 -24.92 -0.77 20.01
C ALA A 322 -25.24 -1.37 21.38
N VAL A 323 -26.42 -1.03 21.96
CA VAL A 323 -26.84 -1.54 23.26
C VAL A 323 -27.87 -2.68 23.20
N GLY A 324 -28.33 -3.05 22.01
CA GLY A 324 -29.25 -4.18 21.81
C GLY A 324 -30.72 -3.88 22.20
N VAL A 325 -31.12 -2.63 22.16
CA VAL A 325 -32.50 -2.21 22.47
C VAL A 325 -33.35 -2.16 21.20
N ASN A 326 -34.52 -2.81 21.20
CA ASN A 326 -35.42 -2.93 20.05
C ASN A 326 -36.84 -2.41 20.39
N ASP A 327 -37.00 -1.45 21.28
CA ASP A 327 -38.30 -0.86 21.60
C ASP A 327 -38.63 0.36 20.70
N ALA A 328 -39.90 0.75 20.67
CA ALA A 328 -40.42 1.85 19.86
C ALA A 328 -40.80 3.08 20.75
N ARG A 329 -40.12 3.24 21.89
CA ARG A 329 -40.38 4.39 22.77
C ARG A 329 -40.02 5.71 22.09
N PRO A 330 -40.67 6.83 22.44
CA PRO A 330 -40.26 8.15 21.99
C PRO A 330 -38.82 8.40 22.44
N GLY A 331 -38.08 9.16 21.67
CA GLY A 331 -36.68 9.44 21.94
C GLY A 331 -36.39 10.95 22.06
N LEU A 332 -35.11 11.28 22.00
CA LEU A 332 -34.66 12.66 22.07
C LEU A 332 -35.28 13.56 20.98
N PRO A 333 -35.44 13.17 19.71
CA PRO A 333 -36.06 14.01 18.67
C PRO A 333 -37.49 14.42 19.03
N GLU A 334 -38.30 13.50 19.53
CA GLU A 334 -39.69 13.76 19.92
C GLU A 334 -39.74 14.74 21.09
N TYR A 335 -38.87 14.58 22.09
CA TYR A 335 -38.75 15.50 23.22
C TYR A 335 -38.33 16.90 22.81
N LEU A 336 -37.40 17.01 21.83
CA LEU A 336 -36.98 18.31 21.31
C LEU A 336 -38.12 19.04 20.58
N MET A 337 -39.04 18.31 19.96
CA MET A 337 -40.24 18.87 19.30
C MET A 337 -41.31 19.20 20.30
N ASP A 338 -41.61 18.29 21.23
CA ASP A 338 -42.65 18.43 22.26
C ASP A 338 -42.08 18.15 23.65
N SER A 339 -41.85 19.18 24.43
CA SER A 339 -41.33 19.10 25.82
C SER A 339 -42.34 18.55 26.84
N GLY A 340 -43.58 18.28 26.42
CA GLY A 340 -44.63 17.61 27.26
C GLY A 340 -44.41 16.09 27.40
N ILE A 341 -43.47 15.50 26.63
CA ILE A 341 -43.15 14.08 26.72
C ILE A 341 -42.49 13.80 28.08
N SER A 342 -43.01 12.81 28.79
CA SER A 342 -42.45 12.38 30.08
C SER A 342 -41.08 11.73 29.89
N VAL A 343 -40.10 12.10 30.71
CA VAL A 343 -38.74 11.49 30.69
C VAL A 343 -38.82 9.97 30.89
N ALA A 344 -39.68 9.51 31.82
CA ALA A 344 -39.87 8.07 32.08
C ALA A 344 -40.35 7.28 30.86
N SER A 345 -41.12 7.91 29.95
CA SER A 345 -41.59 7.25 28.73
C SER A 345 -40.50 7.07 27.67
N MET A 346 -39.40 7.82 27.76
CA MET A 346 -38.26 7.75 26.82
C MET A 346 -37.19 6.74 27.26
N LEU A 347 -37.15 6.39 28.53
CA LEU A 347 -36.14 5.51 29.11
C LEU A 347 -36.37 4.07 28.70
N SER A 348 -35.41 3.48 28.00
CA SER A 348 -35.39 2.09 27.55
C SER A 348 -34.36 1.30 28.36
N PRO A 349 -34.72 0.23 29.07
CA PRO A 349 -33.76 -0.60 29.77
C PRO A 349 -32.94 -1.41 28.80
N VAL A 350 -31.63 -1.50 29.05
CA VAL A 350 -30.71 -2.31 28.23
C VAL A 350 -30.76 -3.76 28.72
N PRO A 351 -31.04 -4.74 27.84
CA PRO A 351 -31.10 -6.15 28.22
C PRO A 351 -29.79 -6.64 28.88
N GLY A 352 -29.94 -7.27 30.07
CA GLY A 352 -28.76 -7.83 30.79
C GLY A 352 -27.88 -6.79 31.50
N SER A 353 -28.34 -5.54 31.66
CA SER A 353 -27.63 -4.46 32.34
C SER A 353 -28.59 -3.58 33.14
N SER A 354 -28.07 -2.86 34.14
CA SER A 354 -28.78 -1.77 34.84
C SER A 354 -28.69 -0.44 34.07
N LEU A 355 -28.15 -0.41 32.86
CA LEU A 355 -28.10 0.77 32.03
C LEU A 355 -29.48 1.07 31.44
N GLU A 356 -29.85 2.35 31.45
CA GLU A 356 -30.98 2.87 30.70
C GLU A 356 -30.51 3.75 29.55
N VAL A 357 -31.29 3.81 28.49
CA VAL A 357 -30.90 4.57 27.27
C VAL A 357 -32.08 5.41 26.76
N ILE A 358 -31.81 6.66 26.40
CA ILE A 358 -32.69 7.50 25.61
C ILE A 358 -32.15 7.49 24.19
N CYS A 359 -32.80 6.74 23.30
CA CYS A 359 -32.36 6.59 21.92
C CYS A 359 -32.83 7.73 21.04
N SER A 360 -32.13 7.93 19.94
CA SER A 360 -32.68 8.69 18.82
C SER A 360 -33.69 7.81 18.09
N ALA A 361 -34.99 8.12 18.20
CA ALA A 361 -36.03 7.38 17.49
C ALA A 361 -36.02 7.71 16.00
N ALA A 362 -36.66 6.83 15.18
CA ALA A 362 -36.80 7.06 13.73
C ALA A 362 -37.86 8.16 13.46
N ALA A 363 -37.64 9.35 13.98
CA ALA A 363 -38.53 10.47 13.73
C ALA A 363 -38.59 10.76 12.21
N LYS A 364 -39.81 10.88 11.68
CA LYS A 364 -40.07 11.28 10.30
C LYS A 364 -39.50 12.68 10.00
N ARG A 365 -39.41 13.54 11.02
CA ARG A 365 -38.76 14.85 10.99
C ARG A 365 -37.64 14.89 12.01
N ARG A 366 -36.47 15.33 11.61
CA ARG A 366 -35.32 15.53 12.50
C ARG A 366 -35.29 17.00 12.90
N PRO A 367 -35.60 17.33 14.17
CA PRO A 367 -35.48 18.69 14.62
C PRO A 367 -34.01 19.12 14.66
N PRO A 368 -33.71 20.43 14.55
CA PRO A 368 -32.41 20.94 14.90
C PRO A 368 -32.14 20.68 16.39
N MET A 369 -30.86 20.46 16.74
CA MET A 369 -30.47 20.32 18.14
C MET A 369 -30.78 21.62 18.88
N ASN A 370 -31.49 21.49 20.00
CA ASN A 370 -31.78 22.60 20.91
C ASN A 370 -31.03 22.35 22.24
N ALA A 371 -29.92 23.06 22.41
CA ALA A 371 -29.06 22.91 23.57
C ALA A 371 -29.81 23.20 24.91
N HIS A 372 -30.68 24.21 24.94
CA HIS A 372 -31.43 24.57 26.15
C HIS A 372 -32.41 23.46 26.55
N LYS A 373 -33.11 22.85 25.59
CA LYS A 373 -34.00 21.71 25.89
C LYS A 373 -33.21 20.46 26.33
N LEU A 374 -32.03 20.24 25.76
CA LEU A 374 -31.15 19.17 26.21
C LEU A 374 -30.65 19.40 27.65
N GLU A 375 -30.26 20.62 27.97
CA GLU A 375 -29.85 21.02 29.32
C GLU A 375 -30.99 20.80 30.32
N GLN A 376 -32.22 21.20 29.98
CA GLN A 376 -33.42 20.91 30.82
C GLN A 376 -33.64 19.41 31.01
N LEU A 377 -33.43 18.60 30.00
CA LEU A 377 -33.50 17.13 30.12
C LEU A 377 -32.44 16.59 31.07
N ILE A 378 -31.20 17.05 30.92
CA ILE A 378 -30.08 16.65 31.78
C ILE A 378 -30.37 17.01 33.25
N GLU A 379 -30.81 18.23 33.52
CA GLU A 379 -31.14 18.68 34.88
C GLU A 379 -32.27 17.86 35.54
N ARG A 380 -33.25 17.38 34.75
CA ARG A 380 -34.30 16.46 35.24
C ARG A 380 -33.75 15.05 35.51
N LEU A 381 -32.66 14.62 34.86
CA LEU A 381 -32.08 13.30 35.06
C LEU A 381 -31.02 13.27 36.17
N ARG A 382 -30.39 14.40 36.51
CA ARG A 382 -29.32 14.48 37.53
C ARG A 382 -29.70 13.87 38.90
N PRO A 383 -30.91 14.01 39.45
CA PRO A 383 -31.26 13.42 40.74
C PRO A 383 -31.31 11.88 40.74
N ASP A 384 -31.64 11.30 39.60
CA ASP A 384 -31.90 9.87 39.47
C ASP A 384 -30.67 9.07 39.04
N TYR A 385 -29.66 9.72 38.40
CA TYR A 385 -28.48 9.06 37.83
C TYR A 385 -27.19 9.61 38.43
N ASP A 386 -26.23 8.71 38.64
CA ASP A 386 -24.89 9.08 39.07
C ASP A 386 -24.05 9.58 37.87
N TYR A 387 -24.31 9.04 36.65
CA TYR A 387 -23.68 9.47 35.40
C TYR A 387 -24.66 9.51 34.23
N ILE A 388 -24.50 10.55 33.41
CA ILE A 388 -25.21 10.78 32.14
C ILE A 388 -24.18 10.77 31.03
N VAL A 389 -24.23 9.79 30.11
CA VAL A 389 -23.30 9.68 28.97
C VAL A 389 -24.02 10.20 27.73
N LEU A 390 -23.39 11.16 27.04
CA LEU A 390 -23.92 11.75 25.80
C LEU A 390 -23.13 11.19 24.62
N ASP A 391 -23.77 10.43 23.73
CA ASP A 391 -23.19 10.04 22.42
C ASP A 391 -23.49 11.12 21.40
N THR A 392 -22.47 11.85 20.92
CA THR A 392 -22.64 13.02 20.05
C THR A 392 -22.24 12.78 18.61
N PRO A 393 -22.72 13.60 17.66
CA PRO A 393 -22.16 13.58 16.31
C PRO A 393 -20.67 14.02 16.30
N PRO A 394 -19.92 13.73 15.22
CA PRO A 394 -18.52 14.14 15.10
C PRO A 394 -18.41 15.67 15.05
N CYS A 395 -17.60 16.25 15.94
CA CYS A 395 -17.48 17.72 16.11
C CYS A 395 -16.74 18.41 14.96
N GLY A 396 -15.86 17.70 14.24
CA GLY A 396 -15.14 18.25 13.10
C GLY A 396 -16.00 18.47 11.85
N ILE A 397 -17.24 17.96 11.84
CA ILE A 397 -18.15 18.11 10.68
C ILE A 397 -19.48 18.75 11.08
N ILE A 398 -19.93 18.50 12.32
CA ILE A 398 -21.28 18.86 12.76
C ILE A 398 -21.18 19.80 13.94
N SER A 399 -21.72 21.02 13.76
CA SER A 399 -21.71 22.06 14.78
C SER A 399 -22.54 21.72 16.04
N ASP A 400 -23.50 20.79 15.94
CA ASP A 400 -24.34 20.39 17.07
C ASP A 400 -23.52 19.95 18.30
N ALA A 401 -22.41 19.20 18.05
CA ALA A 401 -21.53 18.76 19.13
C ALA A 401 -20.87 19.93 19.88
N LYS A 402 -20.63 21.07 19.22
CA LYS A 402 -20.09 22.30 19.85
C LYS A 402 -21.09 22.97 20.81
N PHE A 403 -22.37 22.84 20.53
CA PHE A 403 -23.40 23.36 21.45
C PHE A 403 -23.64 22.40 22.61
N ILE A 404 -23.63 21.09 22.34
CA ILE A 404 -23.85 20.06 23.37
C ILE A 404 -22.69 20.02 24.36
N CYS A 405 -21.45 20.35 23.97
CA CYS A 405 -20.29 20.27 24.84
C CYS A 405 -20.38 21.19 26.07
N ARG A 406 -21.19 22.24 26.02
CA ARG A 406 -21.45 23.15 27.17
C ARG A 406 -22.23 22.50 28.32
N CYS A 407 -22.96 21.43 28.00
CA CYS A 407 -23.72 20.66 29.00
C CYS A 407 -22.86 19.59 29.70
N ALA A 408 -21.59 19.42 29.30
CA ALA A 408 -20.73 18.33 29.74
C ALA A 408 -19.75 18.77 30.85
N ASP A 409 -19.65 17.95 31.89
CA ASP A 409 -18.65 18.10 32.95
C ASP A 409 -17.31 17.50 32.54
N ALA A 410 -17.33 16.50 31.62
CA ALA A 410 -16.14 15.86 31.07
C ALA A 410 -16.34 15.51 29.60
N ILE A 411 -15.29 15.69 28.78
CA ILE A 411 -15.31 15.31 27.37
C ILE A 411 -14.26 14.22 27.13
N VAL A 412 -14.73 13.11 26.59
CA VAL A 412 -13.91 12.00 26.08
C VAL A 412 -13.82 12.12 24.56
N TYR A 413 -12.63 12.36 24.04
CA TYR A 413 -12.41 12.53 22.61
C TYR A 413 -11.88 11.24 21.98
N VAL A 414 -12.62 10.68 21.03
CA VAL A 414 -12.28 9.42 20.36
C VAL A 414 -11.51 9.71 19.08
N VAL A 415 -10.30 9.17 18.98
CA VAL A 415 -9.44 9.24 17.81
C VAL A 415 -9.22 7.83 17.29
N ARG A 416 -9.54 7.59 16.03
CA ARG A 416 -9.28 6.30 15.40
C ARG A 416 -7.86 6.26 14.86
N HIS A 417 -7.14 5.17 15.17
CA HIS A 417 -5.81 4.89 14.65
C HIS A 417 -5.77 5.04 13.12
N ASP A 418 -4.83 5.82 12.63
CA ASP A 418 -4.52 6.01 11.20
C ASP A 418 -5.77 6.37 10.35
N TYR A 419 -6.59 7.32 10.82
CA TYR A 419 -7.83 7.68 10.15
C TYR A 419 -7.95 9.18 9.87
N ALA A 420 -8.19 10.02 10.85
CA ALA A 420 -8.22 11.46 10.72
C ALA A 420 -6.79 12.04 10.63
N SER A 421 -6.61 13.15 9.92
CA SER A 421 -5.34 13.84 9.91
C SER A 421 -5.08 14.55 11.24
N ARG A 422 -3.81 14.69 11.62
CA ARG A 422 -3.39 15.40 12.83
C ARG A 422 -3.99 16.81 12.92
N ASN A 423 -3.97 17.56 11.82
CA ASN A 423 -4.49 18.92 11.81
C ASN A 423 -6.01 18.93 12.08
N GLN A 424 -6.77 18.06 11.38
CA GLN A 424 -8.22 17.96 11.63
C GLN A 424 -8.56 17.65 13.08
N ILE A 425 -7.78 16.78 13.74
CA ILE A 425 -7.99 16.44 15.15
C ILE A 425 -7.69 17.65 16.03
N VAL A 426 -6.56 18.32 15.83
CA VAL A 426 -6.14 19.48 16.61
C VAL A 426 -7.14 20.63 16.43
N ASP A 427 -7.50 20.95 15.18
CA ASP A 427 -8.45 22.01 14.86
C ASP A 427 -9.82 21.74 15.53
N SER A 428 -10.33 20.50 15.46
CA SER A 428 -11.59 20.12 16.09
C SER A 428 -11.54 20.19 17.63
N MET A 429 -10.41 19.83 18.23
CA MET A 429 -10.22 19.97 19.68
C MET A 429 -10.13 21.42 20.10
N GLN A 430 -9.47 22.27 19.31
CA GLN A 430 -9.39 23.69 19.55
C GLN A 430 -10.77 24.35 19.47
N GLU A 431 -11.59 23.99 18.48
CA GLU A 431 -12.96 24.47 18.36
C GLU A 431 -13.85 24.11 19.57
N LEU A 432 -13.62 22.93 20.22
CA LEU A 432 -14.28 22.57 21.46
C LEU A 432 -13.75 23.40 22.64
N ALA A 433 -12.44 23.60 22.73
CA ALA A 433 -11.82 24.43 23.76
C ALA A 433 -12.33 25.88 23.72
N ASP A 434 -12.53 26.44 22.51
CA ASP A 434 -13.10 27.79 22.31
C ASP A 434 -14.53 27.92 22.84
N GLN A 435 -15.23 26.82 23.05
CA GLN A 435 -16.54 26.77 23.71
C GLN A 435 -16.46 26.61 25.26
N ASN A 436 -15.26 26.77 25.85
CA ASN A 436 -14.96 26.49 27.24
C ASN A 436 -15.25 25.03 27.67
N ALA A 437 -15.15 24.11 26.71
CA ALA A 437 -15.41 22.71 26.97
C ALA A 437 -14.24 22.06 27.71
N LYS A 438 -14.51 21.29 28.77
CA LYS A 438 -13.51 20.61 29.60
C LYS A 438 -13.04 19.31 28.91
N LEU A 439 -12.11 19.40 28.00
CA LEU A 439 -11.54 18.23 27.34
C LEU A 439 -10.72 17.39 28.35
N THR A 440 -11.31 16.28 28.80
CA THR A 440 -10.76 15.46 29.88
C THR A 440 -9.68 14.52 29.42
N GLY A 441 -9.83 13.99 28.21
CA GLY A 441 -8.83 13.12 27.61
C GLY A 441 -9.26 12.43 26.33
N CYS A 442 -8.31 11.68 25.74
CA CYS A 442 -8.50 10.99 24.47
C CYS A 442 -8.57 9.48 24.64
N VAL A 443 -9.34 8.84 23.76
CA VAL A 443 -9.31 7.38 23.54
C VAL A 443 -8.78 7.11 22.15
N LEU A 444 -7.64 6.39 22.06
CA LEU A 444 -7.12 5.92 20.80
C LEU A 444 -7.78 4.58 20.44
N ASN A 445 -8.66 4.60 19.46
CA ASN A 445 -9.47 3.44 19.07
C ASN A 445 -8.92 2.72 17.83
N ASP A 446 -9.27 1.43 17.66
CA ASP A 446 -8.97 0.60 16.50
C ASP A 446 -7.45 0.45 16.26
N THR A 447 -6.65 0.40 17.34
CA THR A 447 -5.20 0.17 17.25
C THR A 447 -4.90 -1.24 16.77
N PRO A 448 -3.81 -1.47 16.03
CA PRO A 448 -3.39 -2.82 15.67
C PRO A 448 -3.19 -3.66 16.94
N ALA A 449 -3.66 -4.91 16.92
CA ALA A 449 -3.38 -5.84 18.01
C ALA A 449 -1.85 -6.05 18.08
N VAL A 450 -1.26 -5.65 19.19
CA VAL A 450 0.16 -5.90 19.44
C VAL A 450 0.31 -7.38 19.77
N SER A 451 0.98 -8.14 18.90
CA SER A 451 1.26 -9.55 19.18
C SER A 451 2.01 -9.63 20.52
N HIS A 452 1.60 -10.55 21.40
CA HIS A 452 2.13 -10.70 22.76
C HIS A 452 3.66 -10.83 22.84
N SER A 453 4.35 -11.11 21.74
CA SER A 453 5.82 -11.18 21.66
C SER A 453 6.55 -9.84 21.75
N LYS A 454 5.87 -8.70 21.53
CA LYS A 454 6.45 -7.34 21.60
C LYS A 454 6.05 -6.55 22.85
N ARG A 455 5.44 -7.18 23.85
CA ARG A 455 4.99 -6.54 25.09
C ARG A 455 6.14 -6.25 26.10
N TYR A 456 7.37 -6.59 25.75
CA TYR A 456 8.57 -6.23 26.52
C TYR A 456 9.20 -4.97 25.94
N GLY A 457 8.69 -3.78 26.28
CA GLY A 457 9.43 -2.60 25.90
C GLY A 457 8.76 -1.23 25.98
N TYR A 458 7.52 -1.08 26.44
CA TYR A 458 7.00 0.27 26.73
C TYR A 458 5.89 0.20 27.78
N GLY A 459 6.23 0.49 29.03
CA GLY A 459 5.20 0.61 30.06
C GLY A 459 5.70 0.42 31.48
N GLN A 460 6.75 1.13 31.86
CA GLN A 460 7.12 1.26 33.25
C GLN A 460 6.23 2.33 33.91
N TYR A 461 4.97 1.97 34.16
CA TYR A 461 4.20 2.47 35.31
C TYR A 461 3.36 1.30 35.80
N GLY A 462 3.75 0.85 37.00
CA GLY A 462 3.39 -0.39 37.61
C GLY A 462 1.93 -0.58 37.95
N TYR A 463 1.54 -1.84 37.94
CA TYR A 463 0.79 -2.43 39.04
C TYR A 463 1.18 -3.91 39.13
N GLY A 464 1.42 -4.33 40.38
CA GLY A 464 2.08 -5.54 40.77
C GLY A 464 1.50 -6.85 40.23
N LYS A 465 2.44 -7.69 39.95
CA LYS A 465 2.30 -9.11 39.63
C LYS A 465 1.83 -9.86 40.88
N TYR A 466 0.53 -10.14 41.00
CA TYR A 466 0.04 -11.22 41.84
C TYR A 466 -0.39 -12.37 40.91
N GLY A 467 0.57 -13.23 40.63
CA GLY A 467 0.32 -14.50 39.97
C GLY A 467 0.16 -15.60 41.00
N TYR A 468 -0.99 -16.21 41.09
CA TYR A 468 -1.19 -17.49 41.77
C TYR A 468 -0.41 -18.57 40.99
N GLY A 469 0.64 -19.07 41.62
CA GLY A 469 1.42 -20.17 41.10
C GLY A 469 0.62 -21.49 41.13
N LYS A 470 0.45 -22.09 39.97
CA LYS A 470 0.11 -23.50 39.87
C LYS A 470 1.38 -24.32 40.14
N THR A 471 1.43 -24.96 41.29
CA THR A 471 2.41 -26.00 41.67
C THR A 471 2.32 -27.15 40.71
N GLY A 472 3.35 -27.32 39.87
CA GLY A 472 3.52 -28.49 39.03
C GLY A 472 4.05 -29.67 39.81
N HIS A 473 3.27 -30.73 39.92
CA HIS A 473 3.73 -32.02 40.43
C HIS A 473 4.79 -32.63 39.51
N LYS A 474 6.03 -32.70 40.01
CA LYS A 474 7.07 -33.57 39.45
C LYS A 474 6.75 -35.02 39.81
N LYS A 475 6.40 -35.81 38.82
CA LYS A 475 6.38 -37.27 38.94
C LYS A 475 7.82 -37.80 38.93
N TYR A 476 8.26 -38.32 40.07
CA TYR A 476 9.44 -39.19 40.17
C TYR A 476 9.10 -40.54 39.61
N GLY A 477 9.76 -40.97 38.52
CA GLY A 477 9.73 -42.33 37.99
C GLY A 477 10.87 -43.12 38.61
N TYR A 478 10.52 -44.17 39.34
CA TYR A 478 11.45 -45.20 39.84
C TYR A 478 11.93 -46.08 38.68
N GLY A 479 13.24 -46.15 38.50
CA GLY A 479 13.88 -47.13 37.64
C GLY A 479 13.77 -48.52 38.28
N ARG A 480 13.42 -49.49 37.46
CA ARG A 480 13.57 -50.92 37.76
C ARG A 480 14.77 -51.47 37.02
N ASP A 481 15.80 -51.81 37.76
CA ASP A 481 16.90 -52.64 37.31
C ASP A 481 16.34 -54.03 36.93
N LYS A 482 16.73 -54.55 35.79
CA LYS A 482 16.68 -55.95 35.46
C LYS A 482 18.12 -56.50 35.48
N ALA A 483 18.40 -57.30 36.52
CA ALA A 483 19.52 -58.26 36.54
C ALA A 483 19.13 -59.53 35.81
N GLY A 484 20.06 -60.06 35.09
CA GLY A 484 20.51 -61.40 34.85
C GLY A 484 19.50 -62.54 34.52
N ASP A 485 19.57 -63.05 33.37
CA ASP A 485 20.19 -64.36 33.00
C ASP A 485 20.17 -64.46 31.47
#